data_2838492ecb3feeba7990d34ca459fcb7
#
_entry.id   2838492ecb3feeba7990d34ca459fcb7
#
_cell.length_a   1.000
_cell.length_b   1.000
_cell.length_c   1.000
_cell.angle_alpha   90.00
_cell.angle_beta   90.00
_cell.angle_gamma   90.00
#
_symmetry.space_group_name_H-M   'P 1'
#
loop_
_entity.id
_entity.type
_entity.pdbx_description
1 polymer ?
#
loop_
_entity_poly.entity_id
_entity_poly.type
_entity_poly.pdbx_seq_one_letter_code
_entity_poly.pdbx_strand_id
1 'polypeptide(L)'
;MSEKKEMIRVVIVDDSAQYRKILSTLLNQHPRLSVIGEAVNGIEALDLILRVEPDVILMDLEMPLLDGMTALQHLMIHIPTPTIMFSRLTAEGTARCFDALKNGAVDFFSKDTLQNISHQKPLQRQLIDKVLSAAEVSMGAIEPVFPPNALKNEQRRKVKSLVFCEECGSKEEALLWENEDQGGVICTACGEYISLMERNKYRRANCLSVIVAGEGAFSNLLKLVPHLRQDMNGAVLIVIDGNVEHVDAFTQYLDEISTVNIVRVTDGLSIQGGNCYVGCDTENIYFKPFSADYSLKCQKTRRGPSSPVDYTIASVGEVFRERAAVIFLSGSKWQGEKGLKELIENNGTVAVLNPSKCLKKEMTNNISNHYEVVMVQDENALAAMIGKIHSHYRDTIVTA
;
A
#
# COMPACT_ATOMS: atom_id res chain seq x y z
N MET A 1 -20.81 -9.50 33.18
CA MET A 1 -20.53 -8.11 33.59
C MET A 1 -20.22 -7.35 32.30
N SER A 2 -21.09 -6.43 31.90
CA SER A 2 -20.90 -5.62 30.67
C SER A 2 -19.72 -4.69 30.93
N GLU A 3 -18.58 -4.87 30.23
CA GLU A 3 -17.53 -3.88 30.18
C GLU A 3 -18.15 -2.55 29.71
N LYS A 4 -18.10 -1.55 30.57
CA LYS A 4 -18.39 -0.18 30.17
C LYS A 4 -17.32 0.21 29.14
N LYS A 5 -17.64 0.09 27.84
CA LYS A 5 -16.78 0.63 26.78
C LYS A 5 -16.64 2.14 27.04
N GLU A 6 -15.41 2.59 27.28
CA GLU A 6 -15.08 3.97 27.57
C GLU A 6 -15.58 4.91 26.46
N MET A 7 -15.98 6.11 26.83
CA MET A 7 -16.42 7.17 25.93
C MET A 7 -15.20 7.70 25.17
N ILE A 8 -15.20 7.63 23.87
CA ILE A 8 -14.14 8.15 23.00
C ILE A 8 -14.27 9.67 22.87
N ARG A 9 -13.23 10.38 23.19
CA ARG A 9 -13.14 11.85 23.24
C ARG A 9 -12.59 12.37 21.92
N VAL A 10 -13.38 13.14 21.18
CA VAL A 10 -13.06 13.59 19.81
C VAL A 10 -12.86 15.10 19.78
N VAL A 11 -11.81 15.57 19.11
CA VAL A 11 -11.61 16.99 18.76
C VAL A 11 -11.81 17.15 17.26
N ILE A 12 -12.52 18.20 16.85
CA ILE A 12 -12.76 18.56 15.45
C ILE A 12 -12.02 19.85 15.14
N VAL A 13 -11.22 19.82 14.06
CA VAL A 13 -10.42 20.94 13.58
C VAL A 13 -10.76 21.22 12.13
N ASP A 14 -11.43 22.32 11.85
CA ASP A 14 -11.88 22.71 10.50
C ASP A 14 -12.19 24.23 10.52
N ASP A 15 -11.80 24.99 9.52
CA ASP A 15 -12.07 26.43 9.47
C ASP A 15 -13.55 26.74 9.22
N SER A 16 -14.29 25.80 8.59
CA SER A 16 -15.71 25.95 8.30
C SER A 16 -16.59 25.59 9.50
N ALA A 17 -17.28 26.57 10.05
CA ALA A 17 -18.26 26.36 11.11
C ALA A 17 -19.38 25.38 10.71
N GLN A 18 -19.70 25.32 9.41
CA GLN A 18 -20.72 24.41 8.90
C GLN A 18 -20.26 22.93 9.02
N TYR A 19 -19.04 22.62 8.63
CA TYR A 19 -18.50 21.26 8.73
C TYR A 19 -18.33 20.86 10.21
N ARG A 20 -17.81 21.73 11.06
CA ARG A 20 -17.72 21.45 12.50
C ARG A 20 -19.07 21.09 13.09
N LYS A 21 -20.12 21.87 12.76
CA LYS A 21 -21.51 21.62 13.26
C LYS A 21 -22.06 20.28 12.76
N ILE A 22 -21.86 19.94 11.49
CA ILE A 22 -22.30 18.66 10.90
C ILE A 22 -21.63 17.50 11.62
N LEU A 23 -20.32 17.54 11.74
CA LEU A 23 -19.52 16.49 12.37
C LEU A 23 -19.84 16.34 13.85
N SER A 24 -19.90 17.45 14.59
CA SER A 24 -20.24 17.46 16.01
C SER A 24 -21.64 16.90 16.28
N THR A 25 -22.62 17.30 15.46
CA THR A 25 -23.99 16.77 15.58
C THR A 25 -24.02 15.26 15.31
N LEU A 26 -23.35 14.80 14.26
CA LEU A 26 -23.34 13.39 13.89
C LEU A 26 -22.64 12.51 14.94
N LEU A 27 -21.46 12.93 15.39
CA LEU A 27 -20.67 12.13 16.34
C LEU A 27 -21.32 12.06 17.71
N ASN A 28 -21.87 13.16 18.21
CA ASN A 28 -22.57 13.19 19.51
C ASN A 28 -23.90 12.41 19.52
N GLN A 29 -24.42 11.99 18.38
CA GLN A 29 -25.55 11.03 18.32
C GLN A 29 -25.15 9.59 18.61
N HIS A 30 -23.86 9.27 18.53
CA HIS A 30 -23.37 7.92 18.79
C HIS A 30 -23.04 7.74 20.28
N PRO A 31 -23.52 6.66 20.95
CA PRO A 31 -23.43 6.51 22.40
C PRO A 31 -22.02 6.37 22.96
N ARG A 32 -21.01 6.12 22.10
CA ARG A 32 -19.62 5.97 22.48
C ARG A 32 -18.72 7.14 22.10
N LEU A 33 -19.23 8.14 21.42
CA LEU A 33 -18.46 9.28 20.93
C LEU A 33 -18.88 10.56 21.64
N SER A 34 -17.92 11.40 21.98
CA SER A 34 -18.15 12.73 22.55
C SER A 34 -17.20 13.74 21.94
N VAL A 35 -17.75 14.75 21.28
CA VAL A 35 -16.96 15.89 20.81
C VAL A 35 -16.67 16.79 22.00
N ILE A 36 -15.41 16.85 22.41
CA ILE A 36 -14.95 17.57 23.62
C ILE A 36 -14.33 18.93 23.31
N GLY A 37 -14.13 19.24 22.02
CA GLY A 37 -13.60 20.51 21.60
C GLY A 37 -13.61 20.71 20.09
N GLU A 38 -13.58 21.98 19.69
CA GLU A 38 -13.51 22.41 18.31
C GLU A 38 -12.43 23.49 18.16
N ALA A 39 -11.71 23.48 17.03
CA ALA A 39 -10.72 24.51 16.67
C ALA A 39 -10.92 24.92 15.20
N VAL A 40 -10.50 26.13 14.84
CA VAL A 40 -10.72 26.72 13.51
C VAL A 40 -9.44 26.77 12.65
N ASN A 41 -8.29 26.44 13.25
CA ASN A 41 -6.97 26.40 12.59
C ASN A 41 -6.01 25.52 13.39
N GLY A 42 -4.85 25.24 12.81
CA GLY A 42 -3.86 24.37 13.43
C GLY A 42 -3.26 24.92 14.73
N ILE A 43 -3.17 26.24 14.90
CA ILE A 43 -2.62 26.84 16.14
C ILE A 43 -3.57 26.58 17.31
N GLU A 44 -4.84 26.91 17.12
CA GLU A 44 -5.88 26.63 18.12
C GLU A 44 -6.01 25.14 18.42
N ALA A 45 -5.85 24.31 17.39
CA ALA A 45 -5.87 22.86 17.54
C ALA A 45 -4.78 22.36 18.47
N LEU A 46 -3.52 22.78 18.25
CA LEU A 46 -2.39 22.37 19.10
C LEU A 46 -2.58 22.77 20.55
N ASP A 47 -3.02 24.02 20.80
CA ASP A 47 -3.35 24.51 22.13
C ASP A 47 -4.48 23.75 22.81
N LEU A 48 -5.53 23.43 22.05
CA LEU A 48 -6.69 22.71 22.56
C LEU A 48 -6.33 21.26 22.89
N ILE A 49 -5.65 20.57 21.98
CA ILE A 49 -5.28 19.16 22.12
C ILE A 49 -4.41 18.93 23.33
N LEU A 50 -3.43 19.82 23.59
CA LEU A 50 -2.59 19.81 24.79
C LEU A 50 -3.40 19.88 26.08
N ARG A 51 -4.52 20.61 26.08
CA ARG A 51 -5.35 20.80 27.27
C ARG A 51 -6.36 19.69 27.51
N VAL A 52 -6.90 19.12 26.41
CA VAL A 52 -8.04 18.18 26.53
C VAL A 52 -7.65 16.73 26.29
N GLU A 53 -6.45 16.44 25.76
CA GLU A 53 -5.92 15.09 25.49
C GLU A 53 -7.00 14.19 24.84
N PRO A 54 -7.39 14.42 23.57
CA PRO A 54 -8.42 13.62 22.92
C PRO A 54 -7.91 12.23 22.52
N ASP A 55 -8.83 11.29 22.36
CA ASP A 55 -8.53 9.95 21.85
C ASP A 55 -8.39 9.93 20.33
N VAL A 56 -9.14 10.83 19.63
CA VAL A 56 -9.12 10.96 18.16
C VAL A 56 -9.27 12.42 17.76
N ILE A 57 -8.55 12.81 16.72
CA ILE A 57 -8.66 14.12 16.08
C ILE A 57 -9.23 13.96 14.69
N LEU A 58 -10.22 14.79 14.34
CA LEU A 58 -10.68 15.00 12.96
C LEU A 58 -10.14 16.34 12.49
N MET A 59 -9.28 16.33 11.45
CA MET A 59 -8.54 17.54 11.06
C MET A 59 -8.65 17.80 9.56
N ASP A 60 -9.04 19.02 9.21
CA ASP A 60 -8.98 19.51 7.84
C ASP A 60 -7.52 19.71 7.40
N LEU A 61 -7.23 19.43 6.14
CA LEU A 61 -5.92 19.70 5.53
C LEU A 61 -5.72 21.19 5.24
N GLU A 62 -6.78 21.87 4.80
CA GLU A 62 -6.69 23.25 4.29
C GLU A 62 -7.31 24.23 5.29
N MET A 63 -6.47 24.85 6.09
CA MET A 63 -6.90 25.83 7.11
C MET A 63 -6.00 27.07 7.08
N PRO A 64 -6.53 28.25 7.47
CA PRO A 64 -5.73 29.46 7.57
C PRO A 64 -4.74 29.39 8.74
N LEU A 65 -3.72 30.25 8.74
CA LEU A 65 -2.66 30.44 9.73
C LEU A 65 -1.70 29.26 9.84
N LEU A 66 -2.16 28.09 10.25
CA LEU A 66 -1.41 26.85 10.29
C LEU A 66 -2.28 25.75 9.68
N ASP A 67 -1.81 25.17 8.57
CA ASP A 67 -2.52 24.13 7.86
C ASP A 67 -2.49 22.78 8.61
N GLY A 68 -3.41 21.87 8.22
CA GLY A 68 -3.56 20.60 8.90
C GLY A 68 -2.36 19.67 8.75
N MET A 69 -1.59 19.75 7.66
CA MET A 69 -0.38 18.97 7.49
C MET A 69 0.70 19.38 8.49
N THR A 70 0.95 20.67 8.61
CA THR A 70 1.92 21.22 9.57
C THR A 70 1.48 20.93 11.00
N ALA A 71 0.19 21.11 11.32
CA ALA A 71 -0.35 20.75 12.64
C ALA A 71 -0.17 19.26 12.94
N LEU A 72 -0.44 18.37 11.98
CA LEU A 72 -0.24 16.92 12.12
C LEU A 72 1.23 16.59 12.44
N GLN A 73 2.17 17.19 11.72
CA GLN A 73 3.61 16.95 11.98
C GLN A 73 4.00 17.35 13.41
N HIS A 74 3.54 18.49 13.89
CA HIS A 74 3.75 18.89 15.28
C HIS A 74 3.13 17.92 16.28
N LEU A 75 1.91 17.47 16.05
CA LEU A 75 1.22 16.49 16.90
C LEU A 75 2.00 15.18 16.98
N MET A 76 2.44 14.66 15.84
CA MET A 76 3.14 13.36 15.79
C MET A 76 4.50 13.39 16.51
N ILE A 77 5.15 14.54 16.58
CA ILE A 77 6.43 14.71 17.29
C ILE A 77 6.20 14.84 18.82
N HIS A 78 5.19 15.60 19.24
CA HIS A 78 5.05 15.99 20.64
C HIS A 78 3.97 15.22 21.39
N ILE A 79 2.84 14.95 20.74
CA ILE A 79 1.66 14.30 21.33
C ILE A 79 0.99 13.42 20.28
N PRO A 80 1.62 12.28 19.92
CA PRO A 80 1.07 11.40 18.89
C PRO A 80 -0.36 10.99 19.23
N THR A 81 -1.33 11.55 18.52
CA THR A 81 -2.77 11.29 18.70
C THR A 81 -3.37 10.79 17.40
N PRO A 82 -4.18 9.72 17.40
CA PRO A 82 -4.84 9.21 16.22
C PRO A 82 -5.60 10.33 15.48
N THR A 83 -5.20 10.61 14.24
CA THR A 83 -5.74 11.74 13.46
C THR A 83 -6.29 11.23 12.13
N ILE A 84 -7.57 11.54 11.86
CA ILE A 84 -8.22 11.32 10.56
C ILE A 84 -8.25 12.65 9.82
N MET A 85 -7.69 12.66 8.60
CA MET A 85 -7.64 13.88 7.79
C MET A 85 -8.89 14.04 6.93
N PHE A 86 -9.32 15.29 6.76
CA PHE A 86 -10.39 15.66 5.83
C PHE A 86 -9.81 16.47 4.67
N SER A 87 -10.22 16.13 3.44
CA SER A 87 -9.80 16.88 2.25
C SER A 87 -10.85 16.78 1.14
N ARG A 88 -10.81 17.71 0.18
CA ARG A 88 -11.54 17.56 -1.07
C ARG A 88 -10.83 16.53 -1.95
N LEU A 89 -11.60 15.71 -2.67
CA LEU A 89 -11.08 14.69 -3.60
C LEU A 89 -10.69 15.32 -4.95
N THR A 90 -9.80 16.29 -4.95
CA THR A 90 -9.06 16.70 -6.13
C THR A 90 -7.81 15.83 -6.25
N ALA A 91 -7.17 15.76 -7.43
CA ALA A 91 -5.90 15.03 -7.58
C ALA A 91 -4.85 15.52 -6.58
N GLU A 92 -4.75 16.85 -6.40
CA GLU A 92 -3.83 17.48 -5.42
C GLU A 92 -4.23 17.19 -3.98
N GLY A 93 -5.52 17.29 -3.61
CA GLY A 93 -6.01 16.96 -2.28
C GLY A 93 -5.81 15.48 -1.93
N THR A 94 -5.92 14.59 -2.91
CA THR A 94 -5.66 13.15 -2.72
C THR A 94 -4.18 12.89 -2.44
N ALA A 95 -3.25 13.51 -3.17
CA ALA A 95 -1.82 13.41 -2.91
C ALA A 95 -1.47 13.91 -1.50
N ARG A 96 -2.03 15.06 -1.08
CA ARG A 96 -1.84 15.58 0.29
C ARG A 96 -2.40 14.66 1.38
N CYS A 97 -3.49 13.92 1.12
CA CYS A 97 -3.97 12.89 2.05
C CYS A 97 -2.95 11.75 2.22
N PHE A 98 -2.31 11.31 1.15
CA PHE A 98 -1.26 10.29 1.23
C PHE A 98 -0.01 10.81 1.96
N ASP A 99 0.37 12.06 1.73
CA ASP A 99 1.43 12.71 2.52
C ASP A 99 1.06 12.75 4.02
N ALA A 100 -0.19 13.04 4.36
CA ALA A 100 -0.64 13.03 5.74
C ALA A 100 -0.56 11.62 6.37
N LEU A 101 -0.97 10.57 5.65
CA LEU A 101 -0.81 9.19 6.11
C LEU A 101 0.65 8.83 6.33
N LYS A 102 1.56 9.24 5.44
CA LYS A 102 3.02 9.07 5.59
C LYS A 102 3.55 9.80 6.83
N ASN A 103 2.99 10.96 7.15
CA ASN A 103 3.35 11.76 8.33
C ASN A 103 2.60 11.34 9.61
N GLY A 104 1.86 10.23 9.60
CA GLY A 104 1.28 9.62 10.79
C GLY A 104 -0.21 9.77 10.99
N ALA A 105 -0.94 10.36 10.04
CA ALA A 105 -2.40 10.24 10.05
C ALA A 105 -2.81 8.76 9.94
N VAL A 106 -3.88 8.38 10.63
CA VAL A 106 -4.34 6.99 10.64
C VAL A 106 -5.27 6.69 9.47
N ASP A 107 -6.03 7.69 8.99
CA ASP A 107 -6.96 7.54 7.87
C ASP A 107 -7.31 8.91 7.29
N PHE A 108 -8.11 8.92 6.23
CA PHE A 108 -8.68 10.13 5.65
C PHE A 108 -10.15 9.95 5.26
N PHE A 109 -10.86 11.07 5.11
CA PHE A 109 -12.26 11.11 4.68
C PHE A 109 -12.49 12.28 3.73
N SER A 110 -13.31 12.07 2.68
CA SER A 110 -13.59 13.11 1.69
C SER A 110 -14.60 14.15 2.21
N LYS A 111 -14.27 15.43 2.10
CA LYS A 111 -15.19 16.53 2.37
C LYS A 111 -16.39 16.56 1.39
N ASP A 112 -16.21 16.09 0.17
CA ASP A 112 -17.29 16.06 -0.83
C ASP A 112 -18.41 15.10 -0.40
N THR A 113 -18.06 14.04 0.31
CA THR A 113 -19.05 13.13 0.89
C THR A 113 -19.78 13.73 2.10
N LEU A 114 -19.15 14.66 2.83
CA LEU A 114 -19.77 15.31 3.99
C LEU A 114 -20.96 16.20 3.62
N GLN A 115 -20.98 16.80 2.43
CA GLN A 115 -22.08 17.66 2.01
C GLN A 115 -23.43 16.92 2.01
N ASN A 116 -23.40 15.62 1.75
CA ASN A 116 -24.59 14.77 1.69
C ASN A 116 -24.73 13.82 2.88
N ILE A 117 -23.82 13.88 3.86
CA ILE A 117 -23.74 12.91 4.96
C ILE A 117 -25.01 12.88 5.81
N SER A 118 -25.66 14.03 6.00
CA SER A 118 -26.90 14.15 6.80
C SER A 118 -28.05 13.31 6.25
N HIS A 119 -28.04 13.00 4.95
CA HIS A 119 -29.09 12.27 4.26
C HIS A 119 -28.69 10.83 3.88
N GLN A 120 -27.42 10.43 4.10
CA GLN A 120 -26.89 9.14 3.68
C GLN A 120 -26.38 8.31 4.87
N LYS A 121 -27.27 7.48 5.44
CA LYS A 121 -26.94 6.59 6.56
C LYS A 121 -25.67 5.72 6.33
N PRO A 122 -25.39 5.20 5.12
CA PRO A 122 -24.15 4.45 4.89
C PRO A 122 -22.88 5.29 5.12
N LEU A 123 -22.86 6.54 4.65
CA LEU A 123 -21.70 7.45 4.84
C LEU A 123 -21.52 7.84 6.32
N GLN A 124 -22.64 8.04 7.04
CA GLN A 124 -22.61 8.28 8.49
C GLN A 124 -21.95 7.12 9.23
N ARG A 125 -22.34 5.87 8.91
CA ARG A 125 -21.75 4.67 9.48
C ARG A 125 -20.28 4.57 9.15
N GLN A 126 -19.89 4.78 7.90
CA GLN A 126 -18.50 4.74 7.48
C GLN A 126 -17.62 5.71 8.27
N LEU A 127 -18.07 6.96 8.47
CA LEU A 127 -17.32 7.93 9.27
C LEU A 127 -17.23 7.49 10.75
N ILE A 128 -18.34 7.07 11.35
CA ILE A 128 -18.37 6.60 12.74
C ILE A 128 -17.42 5.40 12.90
N ASP A 129 -17.47 4.42 11.99
CA ASP A 129 -16.60 3.24 12.03
C ASP A 129 -15.14 3.61 11.91
N LYS A 130 -14.77 4.60 11.07
CA LYS A 130 -13.40 5.12 10.98
C LYS A 130 -12.95 5.75 12.30
N VAL A 131 -13.80 6.58 12.94
CA VAL A 131 -13.47 7.19 14.22
C VAL A 131 -13.30 6.16 15.33
N LEU A 132 -14.18 5.18 15.40
CA LEU A 132 -14.10 4.09 16.37
C LEU A 132 -12.82 3.27 16.19
N SER A 133 -12.45 2.99 14.96
CA SER A 133 -11.23 2.24 14.64
C SER A 133 -9.97 3.05 14.91
N ALA A 134 -9.97 4.35 14.60
CA ALA A 134 -8.85 5.23 14.90
C ALA A 134 -8.53 5.26 16.41
N ALA A 135 -9.56 5.30 17.27
CA ALA A 135 -9.37 5.29 18.72
C ALA A 135 -8.71 4.00 19.26
N GLU A 136 -8.74 2.91 18.51
CA GLU A 136 -8.08 1.65 18.88
C GLU A 136 -6.61 1.56 18.44
N VAL A 137 -6.12 2.55 17.68
CA VAL A 137 -4.74 2.59 17.18
C VAL A 137 -3.81 3.05 18.30
N SER A 138 -2.84 2.21 18.64
CA SER A 138 -1.75 2.63 19.53
C SER A 138 -0.72 3.42 18.73
N MET A 139 -0.66 4.73 18.98
CA MET A 139 0.34 5.61 18.37
C MET A 139 1.68 5.43 19.08
N GLY A 140 2.64 4.78 18.43
CA GLY A 140 4.04 4.84 18.81
C GLY A 140 4.68 6.16 18.32
N ALA A 141 5.74 6.63 18.97
CA ALA A 141 6.52 7.73 18.43
C ALA A 141 6.92 7.38 16.97
N ILE A 142 6.55 8.25 16.02
CA ILE A 142 6.95 8.04 14.63
C ILE A 142 8.44 8.32 14.57
N GLU A 143 9.23 7.29 14.30
CA GLU A 143 10.59 7.52 13.85
C GLU A 143 10.48 8.24 12.49
N PRO A 144 11.15 9.39 12.32
CA PRO A 144 11.13 10.11 11.05
C PRO A 144 11.64 9.19 9.96
N VAL A 145 10.79 8.86 9.01
CA VAL A 145 11.18 8.12 7.81
C VAL A 145 11.99 9.09 6.97
N PHE A 146 13.32 9.04 7.10
CA PHE A 146 14.19 9.76 6.20
C PHE A 146 13.96 9.19 4.77
N PRO A 147 13.70 10.05 3.78
CA PRO A 147 13.59 9.57 2.40
C PRO A 147 14.90 8.86 2.03
N PRO A 148 14.84 7.70 1.36
CA PRO A 148 16.04 6.95 0.97
C PRO A 148 17.00 7.71 0.05
N ASN A 149 16.65 8.91 -0.39
CA ASN A 149 17.47 9.76 -1.25
C ASN A 149 18.66 10.46 -0.56
N ALA A 150 18.85 10.33 0.75
CA ALA A 150 20.04 10.89 1.42
C ALA A 150 21.34 10.09 1.15
N LEU A 151 21.28 8.95 0.45
CA LEU A 151 22.42 8.08 0.19
C LEU A 151 22.78 7.98 -1.31
N LYS A 152 22.62 9.04 -2.09
CA LYS A 152 23.16 9.10 -3.46
C LYS A 152 24.67 9.33 -3.52
N ASN A 153 25.43 8.75 -2.61
CA ASN A 153 26.89 8.66 -2.72
C ASN A 153 27.35 7.20 -2.56
N GLU A 154 26.69 6.27 -3.21
CA GLU A 154 27.21 4.93 -3.37
C GLU A 154 28.26 4.93 -4.48
N GLN A 155 29.44 4.44 -4.13
CA GLN A 155 30.50 4.16 -5.07
C GLN A 155 29.95 3.24 -6.18
N ARG A 156 29.76 3.80 -7.37
CA ARG A 156 29.31 3.06 -8.55
C ARG A 156 30.24 1.87 -8.78
N ARG A 157 29.73 0.66 -8.63
CA ARG A 157 30.47 -0.57 -8.96
C ARG A 157 30.25 -0.92 -10.41
N LYS A 158 31.33 -1.26 -11.10
CA LYS A 158 31.25 -1.87 -12.43
C LYS A 158 30.94 -3.35 -12.27
N VAL A 159 29.89 -3.81 -12.92
CA VAL A 159 29.49 -5.23 -12.94
C VAL A 159 29.79 -5.78 -14.33
N LYS A 160 30.50 -6.91 -14.39
CA LYS A 160 30.67 -7.66 -15.64
C LYS A 160 29.39 -8.42 -15.96
N SER A 161 28.82 -8.19 -17.13
CA SER A 161 27.67 -8.91 -17.64
C SER A 161 28.01 -9.56 -18.99
N LEU A 162 27.52 -10.79 -19.20
CA LEU A 162 27.64 -11.48 -20.47
C LEU A 162 26.41 -11.13 -21.32
N VAL A 163 26.66 -10.65 -22.54
CA VAL A 163 25.63 -10.30 -23.52
C VAL A 163 25.76 -11.15 -24.77
N PHE A 164 24.64 -11.50 -25.38
CA PHE A 164 24.60 -12.27 -26.62
C PHE A 164 24.16 -11.35 -27.76
N CYS A 165 24.84 -11.46 -28.88
CA CYS A 165 24.44 -10.78 -30.09
C CYS A 165 23.22 -11.50 -30.70
N GLU A 166 22.16 -10.78 -31.01
CA GLU A 166 20.95 -11.34 -31.60
C GLU A 166 21.15 -11.76 -33.06
N GLU A 167 22.08 -11.13 -33.77
CA GLU A 167 22.34 -11.41 -35.17
C GLU A 167 23.22 -12.65 -35.37
N CYS A 168 24.28 -12.82 -34.57
CA CYS A 168 25.26 -13.93 -34.82
C CYS A 168 25.40 -14.89 -33.64
N GLY A 169 24.71 -14.66 -32.51
CA GLY A 169 24.76 -15.54 -31.32
C GLY A 169 26.04 -15.49 -30.52
N SER A 170 27.04 -14.65 -30.88
CA SER A 170 28.31 -14.56 -30.15
C SER A 170 28.10 -13.95 -28.75
N LYS A 171 28.99 -14.34 -27.82
CA LYS A 171 29.02 -13.85 -26.44
C LYS A 171 30.00 -12.68 -26.33
N GLU A 172 29.52 -11.57 -25.74
CA GLU A 172 30.37 -10.39 -25.46
C GLU A 172 30.36 -10.10 -23.94
N GLU A 173 31.51 -9.67 -23.41
CA GLU A 173 31.59 -9.16 -22.03
C GLU A 173 31.32 -7.67 -22.01
N ALA A 174 30.26 -7.24 -21.31
CA ALA A 174 29.96 -5.84 -21.07
C ALA A 174 30.33 -5.43 -19.65
N LEU A 175 31.04 -4.32 -19.51
CA LEU A 175 31.26 -3.66 -18.22
C LEU A 175 30.16 -2.60 -18.03
N LEU A 176 29.22 -2.91 -17.18
CA LEU A 176 28.09 -2.04 -16.85
C LEU A 176 28.35 -1.30 -15.55
N TRP A 177 27.97 -0.03 -15.49
CA TRP A 177 27.82 0.64 -14.22
C TRP A 177 26.50 0.16 -13.57
N GLU A 178 26.54 -0.16 -12.31
CA GLU A 178 25.32 -0.40 -11.53
C GLU A 178 24.44 0.84 -11.66
N ASN A 179 23.23 0.71 -12.25
CA ASN A 179 22.25 1.76 -12.50
C ASN A 179 22.48 2.71 -13.70
N GLU A 180 23.27 2.34 -14.71
CA GLU A 180 23.23 3.05 -15.99
C GLU A 180 22.39 2.26 -17.01
N ASP A 181 21.23 2.81 -17.36
CA ASP A 181 20.34 2.28 -18.42
C ASP A 181 20.76 2.70 -19.84
N GLN A 182 21.90 3.37 -19.98
CA GLN A 182 22.38 3.89 -21.27
C GLN A 182 23.74 3.31 -21.61
N GLY A 183 23.75 2.40 -22.55
CA GLY A 183 24.98 1.84 -23.07
C GLY A 183 24.72 0.74 -24.08
N GLY A 184 25.72 0.37 -24.82
CA GLY A 184 25.71 -0.73 -25.76
C GLY A 184 27.11 -1.27 -25.96
N VAL A 185 27.20 -2.47 -26.48
CA VAL A 185 28.45 -3.16 -26.83
C VAL A 185 28.41 -3.48 -28.32
N ILE A 186 29.52 -3.22 -29.01
CA ILE A 186 29.65 -3.67 -30.40
C ILE A 186 30.08 -5.15 -30.37
N CYS A 187 29.32 -5.98 -31.06
CA CYS A 187 29.68 -7.39 -31.25
C CYS A 187 30.99 -7.52 -31.95
N THR A 188 31.96 -8.18 -31.31
CA THR A 188 33.31 -8.40 -31.88
C THR A 188 33.30 -9.32 -33.08
N ALA A 189 32.26 -10.17 -33.22
CA ALA A 189 32.18 -11.18 -34.30
C ALA A 189 31.51 -10.62 -35.58
N CYS A 190 30.45 -9.79 -35.48
CA CYS A 190 29.71 -9.28 -36.65
C CYS A 190 29.64 -7.76 -36.77
N GLY A 191 30.11 -7.02 -35.76
CA GLY A 191 30.10 -5.55 -35.76
C GLY A 191 28.74 -4.92 -35.41
N GLU A 192 27.71 -5.71 -35.07
CA GLU A 192 26.40 -5.21 -34.70
C GLU A 192 26.41 -4.54 -33.33
N TYR A 193 25.63 -3.46 -33.19
CA TYR A 193 25.49 -2.76 -31.93
C TYR A 193 24.45 -3.44 -31.05
N ILE A 194 24.88 -4.03 -29.95
CA ILE A 194 24.01 -4.67 -28.94
C ILE A 194 23.59 -3.61 -27.94
N SER A 195 22.35 -3.14 -28.04
CA SER A 195 21.78 -2.21 -27.08
C SER A 195 21.55 -2.87 -25.74
N LEU A 196 22.08 -2.30 -24.67
CA LEU A 196 21.87 -2.79 -23.30
C LEU A 196 20.55 -2.28 -22.70
N MET A 197 19.96 -1.26 -23.33
CA MET A 197 18.64 -0.73 -22.91
C MET A 197 17.50 -1.73 -23.05
N GLU A 198 17.56 -2.64 -24.01
CA GLU A 198 16.49 -3.60 -24.24
C GLU A 198 16.49 -4.80 -23.28
N ARG A 199 17.61 -5.06 -22.61
CA ARG A 199 17.74 -6.21 -21.70
C ARG A 199 17.11 -6.03 -20.34
N ASN A 200 16.98 -4.81 -19.82
CA ASN A 200 16.21 -4.54 -18.62
C ASN A 200 14.69 -4.66 -18.86
N LYS A 201 14.25 -4.66 -20.12
CA LYS A 201 12.82 -4.76 -20.49
C LYS A 201 12.18 -6.13 -20.25
N TYR A 202 12.98 -7.22 -20.06
CA TYR A 202 12.43 -8.58 -20.03
C TYR A 202 12.95 -9.44 -18.86
N ARG A 203 13.07 -8.86 -17.67
CA ARG A 203 13.29 -9.66 -16.46
C ARG A 203 11.98 -10.36 -16.11
N ARG A 204 11.81 -11.60 -16.57
CA ARG A 204 10.67 -12.44 -16.16
C ARG A 204 10.67 -12.57 -14.63
N ALA A 205 9.53 -12.32 -14.00
CA ALA A 205 9.41 -12.48 -12.55
C ALA A 205 9.54 -13.97 -12.19
N ASN A 206 10.55 -14.33 -11.40
CA ASN A 206 10.77 -15.72 -10.96
C ASN A 206 9.80 -16.14 -9.85
N CYS A 207 9.34 -15.20 -9.03
CA CYS A 207 8.37 -15.39 -7.96
C CYS A 207 7.45 -14.18 -7.87
N LEU A 208 6.33 -14.34 -7.20
CA LEU A 208 5.35 -13.28 -7.03
C LEU A 208 4.89 -13.19 -5.59
N SER A 209 5.00 -11.99 -5.02
CA SER A 209 4.39 -11.64 -3.74
C SER A 209 3.12 -10.83 -3.98
N VAL A 210 1.95 -11.34 -3.58
CA VAL A 210 0.68 -10.64 -3.64
C VAL A 210 0.39 -10.02 -2.28
N ILE A 211 0.07 -8.74 -2.26
CA ILE A 211 -0.33 -8.01 -1.05
C ILE A 211 -1.80 -7.67 -1.19
N VAL A 212 -2.61 -8.22 -0.30
CA VAL A 212 -4.04 -7.90 -0.20
C VAL A 212 -4.21 -6.80 0.84
N ALA A 213 -4.60 -5.63 0.37
CA ALA A 213 -4.70 -4.40 1.14
C ALA A 213 -6.16 -3.96 1.23
N GLY A 214 -6.80 -4.26 2.34
CA GLY A 214 -8.19 -3.87 2.62
C GLY A 214 -8.29 -2.46 3.22
N GLU A 215 -9.44 -2.17 3.80
CA GLU A 215 -9.73 -0.89 4.47
C GLU A 215 -8.65 -0.54 5.51
N GLY A 216 -8.12 0.68 5.44
CA GLY A 216 -7.08 1.18 6.35
C GLY A 216 -5.65 0.72 6.02
N ALA A 217 -5.42 -0.01 4.93
CA ALA A 217 -4.10 -0.52 4.57
C ALA A 217 -3.21 0.52 3.86
N PHE A 218 -3.71 1.67 3.43
CA PHE A 218 -2.91 2.71 2.78
C PHE A 218 -1.69 3.10 3.62
N SER A 219 -1.88 3.32 4.92
CA SER A 219 -0.79 3.64 5.86
C SER A 219 0.27 2.54 5.92
N ASN A 220 -0.14 1.26 5.92
CA ASN A 220 0.81 0.14 5.88
C ASN A 220 1.59 0.10 4.56
N LEU A 221 0.93 0.34 3.41
CA LEU A 221 1.57 0.37 2.10
C LEU A 221 2.59 1.50 1.99
N LEU A 222 2.28 2.70 2.51
CA LEU A 222 3.19 3.84 2.52
C LEU A 222 4.47 3.58 3.32
N LYS A 223 4.39 2.76 4.36
CA LYS A 223 5.55 2.33 5.13
C LYS A 223 6.30 1.16 4.50
N LEU A 224 5.60 0.28 3.79
CA LEU A 224 6.19 -0.93 3.21
C LEU A 224 6.87 -0.68 1.86
N VAL A 225 6.15 -0.05 0.92
CA VAL A 225 6.55 -0.01 -0.51
C VAL A 225 7.87 0.74 -0.73
N PRO A 226 8.17 1.87 -0.05
CA PRO A 226 9.47 2.54 -0.18
C PRO A 226 10.68 1.71 0.27
N HIS A 227 10.46 0.64 1.06
CA HIS A 227 11.52 -0.28 1.50
C HIS A 227 11.69 -1.50 0.59
N LEU A 228 10.87 -1.65 -0.45
CA LEU A 228 11.07 -2.67 -1.47
C LEU A 228 12.31 -2.34 -2.32
N ARG A 229 13.02 -3.36 -2.77
CA ARG A 229 14.29 -3.21 -3.49
C ARG A 229 14.09 -3.39 -4.99
N GLN A 230 14.75 -2.58 -5.81
CA GLN A 230 14.74 -2.70 -7.28
C GLN A 230 15.43 -3.97 -7.80
N ASP A 231 16.39 -4.50 -7.04
CA ASP A 231 17.16 -5.69 -7.42
C ASP A 231 16.42 -7.01 -7.16
N MET A 232 15.13 -6.97 -6.87
CA MET A 232 14.29 -8.16 -6.71
C MET A 232 14.13 -8.91 -8.03
N ASN A 233 14.33 -10.24 -8.00
CA ASN A 233 14.09 -11.10 -9.17
C ASN A 233 12.61 -11.49 -9.33
N GLY A 234 11.80 -11.28 -8.31
CA GLY A 234 10.37 -11.44 -8.34
C GLY A 234 9.66 -10.11 -8.54
N ALA A 235 8.35 -10.18 -8.65
CA ALA A 235 7.45 -9.02 -8.71
C ALA A 235 6.56 -8.96 -7.46
N VAL A 236 6.05 -7.77 -7.19
CA VAL A 236 5.02 -7.55 -6.17
C VAL A 236 3.74 -7.14 -6.86
N LEU A 237 2.60 -7.73 -6.48
CA LEU A 237 1.26 -7.32 -6.92
C LEU A 237 0.46 -6.88 -5.69
N ILE A 238 0.06 -5.64 -5.65
CA ILE A 238 -0.79 -5.08 -4.60
C ILE A 238 -2.23 -5.03 -5.12
N VAL A 239 -3.16 -5.64 -4.39
CA VAL A 239 -4.60 -5.55 -4.68
C VAL A 239 -5.24 -4.74 -3.56
N ILE A 240 -5.77 -3.57 -3.91
CA ILE A 240 -6.30 -2.58 -2.95
C ILE A 240 -7.83 -2.59 -2.99
N ASP A 241 -8.46 -2.70 -1.81
CA ASP A 241 -9.90 -2.47 -1.63
C ASP A 241 -10.18 -0.96 -1.70
N GLY A 242 -10.89 -0.53 -2.73
CA GLY A 242 -11.22 0.87 -2.89
C GLY A 242 -11.85 1.28 -4.21
N ASN A 243 -12.03 2.59 -4.38
CA ASN A 243 -12.45 3.17 -5.64
C ASN A 243 -11.26 3.21 -6.62
N VAL A 244 -11.50 2.89 -7.90
CA VAL A 244 -10.49 2.89 -8.95
C VAL A 244 -9.73 4.21 -9.04
N GLU A 245 -10.42 5.34 -8.95
CA GLU A 245 -9.81 6.68 -9.00
C GLU A 245 -8.82 6.91 -7.84
N HIS A 246 -9.15 6.43 -6.64
CA HIS A 246 -8.25 6.49 -5.48
C HIS A 246 -7.03 5.59 -5.66
N VAL A 247 -7.24 4.40 -6.22
CA VAL A 247 -6.16 3.44 -6.50
C VAL A 247 -5.21 4.00 -7.56
N ASP A 248 -5.74 4.65 -8.60
CA ASP A 248 -4.95 5.29 -9.65
C ASP A 248 -4.08 6.44 -9.08
N ALA A 249 -4.67 7.34 -8.29
CA ALA A 249 -3.95 8.42 -7.62
C ALA A 249 -2.90 7.90 -6.63
N PHE A 250 -3.23 6.85 -5.88
CA PHE A 250 -2.31 6.21 -4.94
C PHE A 250 -1.15 5.51 -5.66
N THR A 251 -1.41 4.91 -6.81
CA THR A 251 -0.36 4.28 -7.63
C THR A 251 0.67 5.32 -8.07
N GLN A 252 0.22 6.48 -8.57
CA GLN A 252 1.10 7.59 -8.95
C GLN A 252 1.91 8.09 -7.75
N TYR A 253 1.26 8.29 -6.61
CA TYR A 253 1.94 8.72 -5.39
C TYR A 253 2.99 7.72 -4.91
N LEU A 254 2.68 6.41 -4.93
CA LEU A 254 3.65 5.37 -4.57
C LEU A 254 4.86 5.38 -5.50
N ASP A 255 4.68 5.62 -6.80
CA ASP A 255 5.78 5.67 -7.76
C ASP A 255 6.73 6.86 -7.47
N GLU A 256 6.17 8.01 -7.09
CA GLU A 256 6.96 9.19 -6.73
C GLU A 256 7.84 8.98 -5.47
N ILE A 257 7.35 8.22 -4.49
CA ILE A 257 8.05 8.04 -3.19
C ILE A 257 8.89 6.76 -3.12
N SER A 258 8.81 5.90 -4.13
CA SER A 258 9.45 4.57 -4.12
C SER A 258 10.68 4.50 -5.01
N THR A 259 11.58 3.58 -4.69
CA THR A 259 12.72 3.26 -5.56
C THR A 259 12.37 2.22 -6.61
N VAL A 260 11.39 1.35 -6.34
CA VAL A 260 10.86 0.38 -7.29
C VAL A 260 9.89 1.06 -8.26
N ASN A 261 9.85 0.59 -9.49
CA ASN A 261 8.90 1.07 -10.49
C ASN A 261 7.49 0.56 -10.14
N ILE A 262 6.54 1.45 -9.96
CA ILE A 262 5.15 1.14 -9.60
C ILE A 262 4.27 1.27 -10.84
N VAL A 263 3.58 0.20 -11.21
CA VAL A 263 2.80 0.13 -12.44
C VAL A 263 1.35 -0.20 -12.13
N ARG A 264 0.41 0.60 -12.66
CA ARG A 264 -1.02 0.29 -12.59
C ARG A 264 -1.32 -0.94 -13.45
N VAL A 265 -2.01 -1.91 -12.89
CA VAL A 265 -2.41 -3.12 -13.63
C VAL A 265 -3.40 -2.78 -14.76
N THR A 266 -3.09 -3.26 -15.95
CA THR A 266 -3.96 -3.17 -17.14
C THR A 266 -4.06 -4.53 -17.82
N ASP A 267 -5.09 -4.74 -18.67
CA ASP A 267 -5.23 -6.00 -19.39
C ASP A 267 -4.07 -6.24 -20.37
N GLY A 268 -3.54 -7.44 -20.36
CA GLY A 268 -2.40 -7.84 -21.21
C GLY A 268 -1.03 -7.44 -20.69
N LEU A 269 -0.92 -6.83 -19.50
CA LEU A 269 0.35 -6.40 -18.92
C LEU A 269 1.22 -7.61 -18.55
N SER A 270 2.46 -7.66 -19.03
CA SER A 270 3.44 -8.69 -18.67
C SER A 270 4.13 -8.35 -17.35
N ILE A 271 4.25 -9.34 -16.45
CA ILE A 271 4.88 -9.16 -15.14
C ILE A 271 6.39 -9.35 -15.24
N GLN A 272 7.10 -8.33 -14.81
CA GLN A 272 8.58 -8.28 -14.80
C GLN A 272 9.11 -8.25 -13.37
N GLY A 273 10.24 -8.89 -13.14
CA GLY A 273 10.95 -8.83 -11.85
C GLY A 273 11.48 -7.43 -11.55
N GLY A 274 11.50 -7.06 -10.28
CA GLY A 274 11.94 -5.74 -9.82
C GLY A 274 10.85 -4.66 -9.85
N ASN A 275 9.65 -4.99 -10.35
CA ASN A 275 8.51 -4.05 -10.40
C ASN A 275 7.46 -4.38 -9.36
N CYS A 276 6.70 -3.36 -8.99
CA CYS A 276 5.52 -3.47 -8.17
C CYS A 276 4.29 -3.05 -8.99
N TYR A 277 3.27 -3.89 -8.98
CA TYR A 277 2.04 -3.71 -9.74
C TYR A 277 0.89 -3.41 -8.78
N VAL A 278 0.02 -2.45 -9.13
CA VAL A 278 -1.10 -2.04 -8.28
C VAL A 278 -2.42 -2.26 -9.02
N GLY A 279 -3.29 -3.04 -8.44
CA GLY A 279 -4.64 -3.35 -8.91
C GLY A 279 -5.71 -3.00 -7.89
N CYS A 280 -6.96 -2.95 -8.34
CA CYS A 280 -8.14 -2.70 -7.51
C CYS A 280 -8.93 -3.99 -7.31
N ASP A 281 -9.49 -4.20 -6.13
CA ASP A 281 -10.32 -5.37 -5.79
C ASP A 281 -11.68 -5.38 -6.51
N THR A 282 -12.05 -4.29 -7.16
CA THR A 282 -13.23 -4.22 -8.06
C THR A 282 -12.95 -4.77 -9.45
N GLU A 283 -11.73 -5.18 -9.73
CA GLU A 283 -11.26 -5.73 -11.00
C GLU A 283 -10.85 -7.21 -10.81
N ASN A 284 -11.28 -8.08 -11.71
CA ASN A 284 -10.78 -9.46 -11.76
C ASN A 284 -9.38 -9.47 -12.37
N ILE A 285 -8.36 -9.58 -11.52
CA ILE A 285 -6.96 -9.66 -11.92
C ILE A 285 -6.53 -11.11 -11.80
N TYR A 286 -6.10 -11.73 -12.91
CA TYR A 286 -5.67 -13.12 -12.88
C TYR A 286 -4.62 -13.41 -13.95
N PHE A 287 -3.83 -14.44 -13.71
CA PHE A 287 -2.87 -14.98 -14.67
C PHE A 287 -3.51 -16.06 -15.52
N LYS A 288 -3.17 -16.09 -16.80
CA LYS A 288 -3.53 -17.24 -17.63
C LYS A 288 -2.54 -18.38 -17.36
N PRO A 289 -3.02 -19.59 -17.04
CA PRO A 289 -2.18 -20.76 -16.97
C PRO A 289 -1.44 -20.95 -18.32
N PHE A 290 -0.18 -21.36 -18.24
CA PHE A 290 0.65 -21.66 -19.43
C PHE A 290 0.98 -20.48 -20.35
N SER A 291 0.80 -19.24 -19.91
CA SER A 291 1.28 -18.06 -20.63
C SER A 291 2.81 -17.95 -20.49
N ALA A 292 3.53 -17.93 -21.63
CA ALA A 292 5.01 -17.87 -21.62
C ALA A 292 5.55 -16.61 -20.94
N ASP A 293 4.78 -15.53 -20.87
CA ASP A 293 5.18 -14.17 -20.46
C ASP A 293 4.53 -13.72 -19.15
N TYR A 294 3.83 -14.60 -18.41
CA TYR A 294 3.08 -14.21 -17.19
C TYR A 294 2.22 -12.96 -17.41
N SER A 295 1.49 -12.88 -18.52
CA SER A 295 0.62 -11.74 -18.77
C SER A 295 -0.61 -11.78 -17.85
N LEU A 296 -0.88 -10.65 -17.22
CA LEU A 296 -2.09 -10.43 -16.43
C LEU A 296 -3.31 -10.25 -17.34
N LYS A 297 -4.43 -10.75 -16.89
CA LYS A 297 -5.74 -10.38 -17.37
C LYS A 297 -6.43 -9.51 -16.34
N CYS A 298 -6.91 -8.36 -16.78
CA CYS A 298 -7.62 -7.41 -15.95
C CYS A 298 -8.98 -7.13 -16.57
N GLN A 299 -10.05 -7.53 -15.92
CA GLN A 299 -11.42 -7.36 -16.42
C GLN A 299 -12.29 -6.74 -15.33
N LYS A 300 -13.17 -5.80 -15.71
CA LYS A 300 -14.19 -5.28 -14.77
C LYS A 300 -15.02 -6.44 -14.23
N THR A 301 -15.19 -6.46 -12.92
CA THR A 301 -15.88 -7.53 -12.23
C THR A 301 -17.30 -7.70 -12.74
N ARG A 302 -17.63 -8.89 -13.26
CA ARG A 302 -19.02 -9.34 -13.39
C ARG A 302 -19.38 -10.05 -12.10
N ARG A 303 -20.53 -9.74 -11.50
CA ARG A 303 -21.02 -10.41 -10.30
C ARG A 303 -20.99 -11.92 -10.47
N GLY A 304 -20.11 -12.58 -9.77
CA GLY A 304 -19.90 -14.03 -9.76
C GLY A 304 -19.90 -14.58 -8.34
N PRO A 305 -19.84 -15.90 -8.17
CA PRO A 305 -19.87 -16.56 -6.83
C PRO A 305 -18.57 -16.41 -6.03
N SER A 306 -17.50 -15.94 -6.63
CA SER A 306 -16.18 -15.73 -5.99
C SER A 306 -15.80 -14.26 -6.04
N SER A 307 -15.06 -13.80 -5.02
CA SER A 307 -14.55 -12.43 -4.98
C SER A 307 -13.43 -12.23 -6.01
N PRO A 308 -13.18 -11.00 -6.48
CA PRO A 308 -12.05 -10.72 -7.36
C PRO A 308 -10.71 -11.16 -6.75
N VAL A 309 -10.54 -11.01 -5.45
CA VAL A 309 -9.35 -11.44 -4.70
C VAL A 309 -9.17 -12.97 -4.75
N ASP A 310 -10.27 -13.76 -4.69
CA ASP A 310 -10.21 -15.22 -4.88
C ASP A 310 -9.58 -15.60 -6.22
N TYR A 311 -10.03 -14.96 -7.31
CA TYR A 311 -9.48 -15.23 -8.65
C TYR A 311 -8.00 -14.87 -8.75
N THR A 312 -7.61 -13.75 -8.14
CA THR A 312 -6.21 -13.33 -8.13
C THR A 312 -5.35 -14.37 -7.41
N ILE A 313 -5.70 -14.71 -6.17
CA ILE A 313 -4.93 -15.63 -5.34
C ILE A 313 -4.87 -17.03 -5.97
N ALA A 314 -6.00 -17.56 -6.45
CA ALA A 314 -6.06 -18.87 -7.10
C ALA A 314 -5.14 -18.94 -8.32
N SER A 315 -5.24 -17.97 -9.23
CA SER A 315 -4.40 -17.95 -10.44
C SER A 315 -2.91 -17.79 -10.15
N VAL A 316 -2.58 -17.07 -9.09
CA VAL A 316 -1.20 -16.91 -8.61
C VAL A 316 -0.67 -18.24 -8.05
N GLY A 317 -1.47 -18.94 -7.24
CA GLY A 317 -1.13 -20.27 -6.72
C GLY A 317 -0.92 -21.29 -7.83
N GLU A 318 -1.77 -21.30 -8.86
CA GLU A 318 -1.64 -22.20 -10.02
C GLU A 318 -0.37 -21.93 -10.83
N VAL A 319 -0.04 -20.66 -11.08
CA VAL A 319 1.08 -20.27 -11.97
C VAL A 319 2.43 -20.28 -11.27
N PHE A 320 2.51 -19.75 -10.04
CA PHE A 320 3.78 -19.58 -9.31
C PHE A 320 4.04 -20.68 -8.29
N ARG A 321 3.00 -21.40 -7.84
CA ARG A 321 3.08 -22.49 -6.86
C ARG A 321 3.85 -22.10 -5.60
N GLU A 322 4.89 -22.88 -5.20
CA GLU A 322 5.76 -22.60 -4.06
C GLU A 322 6.51 -21.25 -4.17
N ARG A 323 6.57 -20.66 -5.36
CA ARG A 323 7.16 -19.35 -5.63
C ARG A 323 6.17 -18.19 -5.42
N ALA A 324 4.96 -18.50 -4.97
CA ALA A 324 3.93 -17.52 -4.63
C ALA A 324 3.93 -17.24 -3.12
N ALA A 325 3.80 -15.97 -2.76
CA ALA A 325 3.48 -15.56 -1.40
C ALA A 325 2.26 -14.62 -1.42
N VAL A 326 1.31 -14.83 -0.53
CA VAL A 326 0.17 -13.94 -0.34
C VAL A 326 0.20 -13.37 1.06
N ILE A 327 0.15 -12.05 1.14
CA ILE A 327 0.34 -11.26 2.35
C ILE A 327 -0.91 -10.42 2.58
N PHE A 328 -1.46 -10.48 3.78
CA PHE A 328 -2.65 -9.72 4.15
C PHE A 328 -2.30 -8.60 5.13
N LEU A 329 -2.76 -7.40 4.81
CA LEU A 329 -2.60 -6.20 5.64
C LEU A 329 -3.90 -5.87 6.38
N SER A 330 -4.12 -4.60 6.71
CA SER A 330 -5.37 -4.10 7.29
C SER A 330 -6.57 -4.40 6.41
N GLY A 331 -7.72 -4.74 7.03
CA GLY A 331 -8.98 -4.92 6.31
C GLY A 331 -10.13 -5.38 7.23
N SER A 332 -11.34 -4.87 6.95
CA SER A 332 -12.55 -5.20 7.70
C SER A 332 -13.26 -6.45 7.18
N LYS A 333 -13.07 -6.81 5.91
CA LYS A 333 -13.74 -7.94 5.28
C LYS A 333 -12.73 -9.01 4.91
N TRP A 334 -13.10 -10.25 5.22
CA TRP A 334 -12.39 -11.42 4.70
C TRP A 334 -12.93 -11.78 3.31
N GLN A 335 -12.05 -11.68 2.32
CA GLN A 335 -12.29 -12.12 0.96
C GLN A 335 -11.09 -12.95 0.50
N GLY A 336 -11.31 -13.97 -0.33
CA GLY A 336 -10.20 -14.78 -0.87
C GLY A 336 -10.06 -16.17 -0.26
N GLU A 337 -11.07 -16.68 0.45
CA GLU A 337 -11.00 -18.00 1.13
C GLU A 337 -10.75 -19.15 0.16
N LYS A 338 -11.41 -19.16 -1.00
CA LYS A 338 -11.24 -20.22 -2.00
C LYS A 338 -9.86 -20.15 -2.63
N GLY A 339 -9.45 -18.94 -3.05
CA GLY A 339 -8.13 -18.73 -3.63
C GLY A 339 -7.00 -19.09 -2.67
N LEU A 340 -7.19 -18.83 -1.37
CA LEU A 340 -6.21 -19.17 -0.35
C LEU A 340 -6.04 -20.69 -0.17
N LYS A 341 -7.13 -21.46 -0.24
CA LYS A 341 -7.05 -22.92 -0.23
C LYS A 341 -6.25 -23.47 -1.41
N GLU A 342 -6.52 -22.96 -2.61
CA GLU A 342 -5.79 -23.34 -3.81
C GLU A 342 -4.31 -22.94 -3.76
N LEU A 343 -3.99 -21.78 -3.19
CA LEU A 343 -2.61 -21.36 -2.95
C LEU A 343 -1.86 -22.33 -2.04
N ILE A 344 -2.46 -22.71 -0.92
CA ILE A 344 -1.89 -23.64 0.08
C ILE A 344 -1.71 -25.03 -0.53
N GLU A 345 -2.67 -25.53 -1.29
CA GLU A 345 -2.57 -26.81 -2.01
C GLU A 345 -1.40 -26.81 -3.01
N ASN A 346 -1.05 -25.65 -3.55
CA ASN A 346 0.12 -25.46 -4.42
C ASN A 346 1.42 -25.11 -3.67
N ASN A 347 1.46 -25.25 -2.34
CA ASN A 347 2.60 -24.95 -1.47
C ASN A 347 3.02 -23.48 -1.44
N GLY A 348 2.13 -22.56 -1.78
CA GLY A 348 2.37 -21.12 -1.66
C GLY A 348 2.42 -20.67 -0.20
N THR A 349 3.14 -19.58 0.05
CA THR A 349 3.30 -19.02 1.40
C THR A 349 2.16 -18.06 1.74
N VAL A 350 1.61 -18.18 2.94
CA VAL A 350 0.62 -17.22 3.48
C VAL A 350 1.25 -16.45 4.63
N ALA A 351 1.14 -15.12 4.59
CA ALA A 351 1.61 -14.25 5.65
C ALA A 351 0.56 -13.20 6.03
N VAL A 352 0.62 -12.74 7.25
CA VAL A 352 -0.24 -11.66 7.77
C VAL A 352 0.62 -10.63 8.51
N LEU A 353 0.29 -9.36 8.34
CA LEU A 353 0.83 -8.31 9.21
C LEU A 353 0.23 -8.46 10.61
N ASN A 354 1.05 -8.24 11.64
CA ASN A 354 0.58 -8.30 13.03
C ASN A 354 -0.66 -7.41 13.19
N PRO A 355 -1.79 -7.96 13.69
CA PRO A 355 -3.04 -7.22 13.85
C PRO A 355 -2.91 -5.92 14.64
N SER A 356 -1.93 -5.82 15.56
CA SER A 356 -1.66 -4.58 16.31
C SER A 356 -1.16 -3.42 15.44
N LYS A 357 -0.69 -3.70 14.21
CA LYS A 357 -0.24 -2.72 13.22
C LYS A 357 -1.31 -2.40 12.17
N CYS A 358 -2.46 -3.05 12.25
CA CYS A 358 -3.57 -2.87 11.32
C CYS A 358 -4.62 -1.92 11.91
N LEU A 359 -5.08 -0.96 11.13
CA LEU A 359 -6.23 -0.12 11.50
C LEU A 359 -7.51 -0.96 11.63
N LYS A 360 -7.72 -1.90 10.72
CA LYS A 360 -8.78 -2.91 10.74
C LYS A 360 -8.15 -4.29 10.89
N LYS A 361 -8.42 -4.95 12.00
CA LYS A 361 -7.76 -6.21 12.41
C LYS A 361 -8.51 -7.46 11.97
N GLU A 362 -9.76 -7.29 11.51
CA GLU A 362 -10.70 -8.39 11.31
C GLU A 362 -10.17 -9.38 10.27
N MET A 363 -9.63 -8.89 9.16
CA MET A 363 -9.07 -9.73 8.10
C MET A 363 -7.86 -10.53 8.59
N THR A 364 -6.87 -9.87 9.19
CA THR A 364 -5.65 -10.53 9.66
C THR A 364 -5.91 -11.50 10.79
N ASN A 365 -6.81 -11.17 11.74
CA ASN A 365 -7.23 -12.08 12.82
C ASN A 365 -7.97 -13.30 12.27
N ASN A 366 -8.89 -13.11 11.31
CA ASN A 366 -9.66 -14.21 10.75
C ASN A 366 -8.73 -15.22 10.04
N ILE A 367 -7.79 -14.72 9.23
CA ILE A 367 -6.84 -15.59 8.52
C ILE A 367 -5.93 -16.33 9.50
N SER A 368 -5.38 -15.64 10.50
CA SER A 368 -4.51 -16.27 11.51
C SER A 368 -5.20 -17.34 12.35
N ASN A 369 -6.52 -17.23 12.54
CA ASN A 369 -7.29 -18.21 13.31
C ASN A 369 -7.65 -19.47 12.50
N HIS A 370 -7.68 -19.39 11.16
CA HIS A 370 -8.16 -20.49 10.32
C HIS A 370 -7.07 -21.16 9.50
N TYR A 371 -5.90 -20.52 9.34
CA TYR A 371 -4.82 -21.01 8.50
C TYR A 371 -3.47 -20.93 9.22
N GLU A 372 -2.56 -21.82 8.85
CA GLU A 372 -1.15 -21.70 9.23
C GLU A 372 -0.52 -20.56 8.45
N VAL A 373 -0.06 -19.53 9.15
CA VAL A 373 0.46 -18.30 8.53
C VAL A 373 1.77 -17.85 9.15
N VAL A 374 2.56 -17.14 8.36
CA VAL A 374 3.73 -16.40 8.85
C VAL A 374 3.24 -15.05 9.39
N MET A 375 3.26 -14.87 10.70
CA MET A 375 2.95 -13.57 11.30
C MET A 375 4.17 -12.65 11.26
N VAL A 376 4.03 -11.50 10.61
CA VAL A 376 5.09 -10.50 10.43
C VAL A 376 4.86 -9.32 11.36
N GLN A 377 5.88 -8.89 12.10
CA GLN A 377 5.72 -7.96 13.21
C GLN A 377 5.41 -6.52 12.78
N ASP A 378 6.00 -6.07 11.68
CA ASP A 378 5.84 -4.70 11.14
C ASP A 378 6.16 -4.66 9.64
N GLU A 379 5.98 -3.49 9.04
CA GLU A 379 6.15 -3.28 7.61
C GLU A 379 7.62 -3.43 7.16
N ASN A 380 8.60 -3.09 8.00
CA ASN A 380 10.02 -3.27 7.71
C ASN A 380 10.39 -4.77 7.67
N ALA A 381 9.91 -5.53 8.66
CA ALA A 381 10.06 -6.98 8.68
C ALA A 381 9.39 -7.63 7.47
N LEU A 382 8.26 -7.06 7.02
CA LEU A 382 7.54 -7.53 5.84
C LEU A 382 8.33 -7.27 4.55
N ALA A 383 8.90 -6.07 4.37
CA ALA A 383 9.80 -5.78 3.25
C ALA A 383 11.02 -6.73 3.22
N ALA A 384 11.61 -6.97 4.39
CA ALA A 384 12.73 -7.92 4.52
C ALA A 384 12.33 -9.36 4.18
N MET A 385 11.11 -9.81 4.57
CA MET A 385 10.57 -11.12 4.22
C MET A 385 10.37 -11.26 2.71
N ILE A 386 9.76 -10.26 2.05
CA ILE A 386 9.61 -10.23 0.59
C ILE A 386 10.98 -10.32 -0.09
N GLY A 387 11.95 -9.52 0.37
CA GLY A 387 13.32 -9.56 -0.14
C GLY A 387 13.97 -10.95 -0.01
N LYS A 388 13.77 -11.65 1.11
CA LYS A 388 14.27 -13.03 1.33
C LYS A 388 13.60 -14.03 0.39
N ILE A 389 12.29 -13.98 0.22
CA ILE A 389 11.55 -14.84 -0.72
C ILE A 389 12.10 -14.63 -2.13
N HIS A 390 12.23 -13.38 -2.57
CA HIS A 390 12.72 -13.06 -3.90
C HIS A 390 14.19 -13.43 -4.11
N SER A 391 15.03 -13.36 -3.08
CA SER A 391 16.44 -13.80 -3.17
C SER A 391 16.57 -15.32 -3.21
N HIS A 392 15.71 -16.07 -2.52
CA HIS A 392 15.73 -17.53 -2.53
C HIS A 392 15.54 -18.10 -3.94
N TYR A 393 14.71 -17.48 -4.76
CA TYR A 393 14.46 -17.90 -6.14
C TYR A 393 15.38 -17.24 -7.18
N ARG A 394 16.47 -16.59 -6.71
CA ARG A 394 17.43 -15.90 -7.59
C ARG A 394 18.20 -16.86 -8.49
N ASP A 395 18.56 -18.03 -7.97
CA ASP A 395 19.47 -18.98 -8.59
C ASP A 395 18.78 -20.13 -9.32
N THR A 396 17.44 -20.21 -9.27
CA THR A 396 16.68 -21.17 -10.06
C THR A 396 16.50 -20.67 -11.50
N ILE A 397 17.63 -20.41 -12.18
CA ILE A 397 17.62 -20.36 -13.64
C ILE A 397 17.35 -21.80 -14.08
N VAL A 398 16.11 -22.07 -14.46
CA VAL A 398 15.76 -23.30 -15.15
C VAL A 398 16.60 -23.36 -16.40
N THR A 399 17.66 -24.14 -16.37
CA THR A 399 18.26 -24.69 -17.57
C THR A 399 17.19 -25.57 -18.21
N ALA A 400 16.47 -25.03 -19.20
CA ALA A 400 15.61 -25.78 -20.08
C ALA A 400 16.46 -26.40 -21.16
#